data_9c1d481111e89a2d024b32564ada3285
#
_entry.id   9c1d481111e89a2d024b32564ada3285
#
_cell.length_a   1.000
_cell.length_b   1.000
_cell.length_c   1.000
_cell.angle_alpha   90.00
_cell.angle_beta   90.00
_cell.angle_gamma   90.00
#
_symmetry.space_group_name_H-M   'P 1'
#
loop_
_entity.id
_entity.type
_entity.pdbx_description
1 polymer ?
#
loop_
_entity_poly.entity_id
_entity_poly.type
_entity_poly.pdbx_seq_one_letter_code
_entity_poly.pdbx_strand_id
1 'polypeptide(L)'
;YSDLRYSDLSGSDLSGSDLSGSDLRGSNLRGSNLRGSNLRGAQNAARAIAYTRILPDGQIIGWKKGSKDEIIKLSIPADAKRSHAFGRKCRCEFADVLDIICKDGTHATSARNGTHTQKIEYRCGQRVIADKWDDDFTNECSHGIHFFITRIEAEDWS
;
A
#
# COMPACT_ATOMS: atom_id res chain seq x y z
N TYR A 1 18.99 15.38 9.25
CA TYR A 1 17.73 15.67 9.97
C TYR A 1 17.31 17.09 9.63
N SER A 2 16.12 17.26 9.09
CA SER A 2 15.56 18.58 8.75
C SER A 2 14.57 19.02 9.82
N ASP A 3 14.64 20.28 10.21
CA ASP A 3 13.62 20.90 11.05
C ASP A 3 12.52 21.45 10.14
N LEU A 4 11.39 20.77 10.12
CA LEU A 4 10.21 21.14 9.34
C LEU A 4 9.02 21.52 10.24
N ARG A 5 9.31 21.87 11.49
CA ARG A 5 8.27 22.25 12.45
C ARG A 5 7.48 23.45 11.95
N TYR A 6 6.16 23.34 12.09
CA TYR A 6 5.21 24.41 11.74
C TYR A 6 5.24 24.84 10.26
N SER A 7 5.90 24.06 9.38
CA SER A 7 5.92 24.32 7.94
C SER A 7 4.56 24.02 7.30
N ASP A 8 4.13 24.86 6.38
CA ASP A 8 3.02 24.53 5.50
C ASP A 8 3.55 23.84 4.22
N LEU A 9 3.37 22.55 4.16
CA LEU A 9 3.75 21.67 3.05
C LEU A 9 2.50 21.13 2.34
N SER A 10 1.35 21.75 2.56
CA SER A 10 0.10 21.28 1.96
C SER A 10 0.16 21.34 0.44
N GLY A 11 -0.35 20.27 -0.20
CA GLY A 11 -0.35 20.11 -1.66
C GLY A 11 1.02 19.96 -2.31
N SER A 12 2.12 19.89 -1.53
CA SER A 12 3.47 19.75 -2.07
C SER A 12 3.71 18.36 -2.67
N ASP A 13 4.53 18.27 -3.70
CA ASP A 13 5.07 17.00 -4.16
C ASP A 13 6.38 16.69 -3.43
N LEU A 14 6.31 15.76 -2.49
CA LEU A 14 7.41 15.24 -1.69
C LEU A 14 7.75 13.79 -2.05
N SER A 15 7.30 13.34 -3.23
CA SER A 15 7.54 11.98 -3.67
C SER A 15 9.03 11.67 -3.77
N GLY A 16 9.41 10.49 -3.26
CA GLY A 16 10.80 10.02 -3.22
C GLY A 16 11.72 10.79 -2.27
N SER A 17 11.23 11.78 -1.52
CA SER A 17 12.06 12.58 -0.60
C SER A 17 12.56 11.76 0.59
N ASP A 18 13.77 12.02 1.05
CA ASP A 18 14.28 11.50 2.31
C ASP A 18 13.97 12.48 3.46
N LEU A 19 12.93 12.16 4.22
CA LEU A 19 12.50 12.89 5.41
C LEU A 19 12.83 12.13 6.69
N SER A 20 13.75 11.13 6.61
CA SER A 20 14.12 10.32 7.76
C SER A 20 14.69 11.16 8.91
N GLY A 21 14.19 10.89 10.10
CA GLY A 21 14.59 11.61 11.32
C GLY A 21 14.16 13.07 11.39
N SER A 22 13.44 13.61 10.40
CA SER A 22 12.96 15.01 10.40
C SER A 22 11.97 15.27 11.52
N ASP A 23 11.93 16.51 12.01
CA ASP A 23 10.90 16.97 12.95
C ASP A 23 9.75 17.63 12.21
N LEU A 24 8.60 16.94 12.18
CA LEU A 24 7.38 17.38 11.50
C LEU A 24 6.32 17.93 12.48
N ARG A 25 6.71 18.29 13.70
CA ARG A 25 5.75 18.81 14.70
C ARG A 25 5.06 20.08 14.22
N GLY A 26 3.72 20.02 14.20
CA GLY A 26 2.90 21.15 13.77
C GLY A 26 2.94 21.44 12.28
N SER A 27 3.64 20.65 11.46
CA SER A 27 3.61 20.81 10.02
C SER A 27 2.26 20.40 9.42
N ASN A 28 1.87 21.06 8.35
CA ASN A 28 0.68 20.76 7.57
C ASN A 28 1.09 20.03 6.29
N LEU A 29 0.80 18.72 6.19
CA LEU A 29 1.05 17.87 5.02
C LEU A 29 -0.23 17.51 4.27
N ARG A 30 -1.31 18.23 4.49
CA ARG A 30 -2.62 17.93 3.91
C ARG A 30 -2.55 17.96 2.37
N GLY A 31 -2.93 16.85 1.74
CA GLY A 31 -2.94 16.74 0.28
C GLY A 31 -1.55 16.69 -0.37
N SER A 32 -0.47 16.58 0.40
CA SER A 32 0.86 16.38 -0.15
C SER A 32 1.01 14.97 -0.73
N ASN A 33 1.81 14.86 -1.79
CA ASN A 33 2.20 13.57 -2.36
C ASN A 33 3.49 13.09 -1.67
N LEU A 34 3.38 12.06 -0.84
CA LEU A 34 4.50 11.45 -0.11
C LEU A 34 4.90 10.07 -0.70
N ARG A 35 4.49 9.77 -1.92
CA ARG A 35 4.75 8.48 -2.56
C ARG A 35 6.25 8.16 -2.59
N GLY A 36 6.63 6.99 -2.02
CA GLY A 36 8.02 6.55 -1.99
C GLY A 36 8.94 7.39 -1.12
N SER A 37 8.43 8.33 -0.33
CA SER A 37 9.25 9.08 0.62
C SER A 37 9.66 8.20 1.81
N ASN A 38 10.81 8.51 2.40
CA ASN A 38 11.31 7.84 3.59
C ASN A 38 11.05 8.73 4.82
N LEU A 39 10.15 8.29 5.70
CA LEU A 39 9.79 8.98 6.95
C LEU A 39 10.27 8.22 8.19
N ARG A 40 11.19 7.28 8.03
CA ARG A 40 11.69 6.46 9.14
C ARG A 40 12.30 7.33 10.25
N GLY A 41 11.77 7.18 11.47
CA GLY A 41 12.23 7.95 12.62
C GLY A 41 11.86 9.44 12.60
N ALA A 42 11.02 9.89 11.65
CA ALA A 42 10.52 11.26 11.64
C ALA A 42 9.57 11.48 12.81
N GLN A 43 9.79 12.59 13.54
CA GLN A 43 8.92 12.94 14.68
C GLN A 43 7.55 13.42 14.17
N ASN A 44 6.48 12.93 14.82
CA ASN A 44 5.10 13.19 14.43
C ASN A 44 4.68 12.75 13.00
N ALA A 45 5.44 11.85 12.38
CA ALA A 45 5.07 11.26 11.09
C ALA A 45 3.66 10.66 11.10
N ALA A 46 3.25 10.00 12.18
CA ALA A 46 1.91 9.42 12.33
C ALA A 46 0.79 10.45 12.14
N ARG A 47 0.93 11.65 12.72
CA ARG A 47 -0.03 12.73 12.57
C ARG A 47 -0.06 13.27 11.14
N ALA A 48 1.11 13.47 10.54
CA ALA A 48 1.23 13.93 9.17
C ALA A 48 0.54 12.95 8.20
N ILE A 49 0.80 11.66 8.38
CA ILE A 49 0.24 10.58 7.54
C ILE A 49 -1.27 10.38 7.78
N ALA A 50 -1.79 10.69 8.96
CA ALA A 50 -3.22 10.58 9.22
C ALA A 50 -4.09 11.37 8.22
N TYR A 51 -3.57 12.46 7.66
CA TYR A 51 -4.24 13.25 6.62
C TYR A 51 -4.11 12.66 5.21
N THR A 52 -3.23 11.69 5.01
CA THR A 52 -3.06 10.98 3.73
C THR A 52 -3.75 9.61 3.73
N ARG A 53 -4.31 9.18 4.88
CA ARG A 53 -4.92 7.86 5.04
C ARG A 53 -6.06 7.64 4.05
N ILE A 54 -5.95 6.58 3.26
CA ILE A 54 -6.92 6.19 2.24
C ILE A 54 -7.67 4.90 2.58
N LEU A 55 -7.16 4.08 3.50
CA LEU A 55 -7.79 2.81 3.87
C LEU A 55 -8.97 3.05 4.83
N PRO A 56 -10.19 2.65 4.46
CA PRO A 56 -11.33 2.66 5.37
C PRO A 56 -11.22 1.57 6.44
N ASP A 57 -12.02 1.69 7.48
CA ASP A 57 -12.21 0.65 8.48
C ASP A 57 -13.09 -0.49 7.92
N GLY A 58 -13.09 -1.64 8.59
CA GLY A 58 -13.89 -2.81 8.22
C GLY A 58 -13.26 -3.65 7.11
N GLN A 59 -14.06 -4.53 6.53
CA GLN A 59 -13.66 -5.34 5.37
C GLN A 59 -13.61 -4.46 4.13
N ILE A 60 -12.56 -4.61 3.33
CA ILE A 60 -12.37 -3.83 2.10
C ILE A 60 -12.06 -4.73 0.90
N ILE A 61 -12.34 -4.23 -0.29
CA ILE A 61 -11.89 -4.84 -1.54
C ILE A 61 -10.59 -4.20 -1.96
N GLY A 62 -9.62 -5.05 -2.30
CA GLY A 62 -8.34 -4.64 -2.87
C GLY A 62 -8.11 -5.27 -4.23
N TRP A 63 -7.21 -4.68 -5.00
CA TRP A 63 -6.87 -5.10 -6.35
C TRP A 63 -5.36 -5.20 -6.50
N LYS A 64 -4.90 -6.19 -7.25
CA LYS A 64 -3.49 -6.44 -7.45
C LYS A 64 -3.23 -6.93 -8.87
N LYS A 65 -2.12 -6.52 -9.47
CA LYS A 65 -1.66 -7.06 -10.75
C LYS A 65 -0.83 -8.33 -10.53
N GLY A 66 -1.11 -9.35 -11.30
CA GLY A 66 -0.34 -10.60 -11.38
C GLY A 66 0.82 -10.52 -12.37
N SER A 67 1.58 -11.60 -12.46
CA SER A 67 2.80 -11.67 -13.29
C SER A 67 2.57 -11.72 -14.80
N LYS A 68 1.35 -12.03 -15.23
CA LYS A 68 0.93 -12.09 -16.63
C LYS A 68 -0.16 -11.09 -16.95
N ASP A 69 -0.13 -9.95 -16.27
CA ASP A 69 -1.16 -8.89 -16.36
C ASP A 69 -2.57 -9.31 -15.89
N GLU A 70 -2.70 -10.41 -15.14
CA GLU A 70 -3.97 -10.76 -14.50
C GLU A 70 -4.31 -9.69 -13.44
N ILE A 71 -5.58 -9.43 -13.25
CA ILE A 71 -6.09 -8.57 -12.16
C ILE A 71 -6.72 -9.45 -11.09
N ILE A 72 -6.12 -9.45 -9.92
CA ILE A 72 -6.52 -10.25 -8.76
C ILE A 72 -7.40 -9.38 -7.87
N LYS A 73 -8.63 -9.82 -7.65
CA LYS A 73 -9.58 -9.19 -6.72
C LYS A 73 -9.46 -9.86 -5.36
N LEU A 74 -9.21 -9.05 -4.33
CA LEU A 74 -8.98 -9.49 -2.97
C LEU A 74 -10.06 -8.95 -2.04
N SER A 75 -10.46 -9.76 -1.06
CA SER A 75 -11.16 -9.29 0.13
C SER A 75 -10.17 -9.23 1.27
N ILE A 76 -9.97 -8.05 1.83
CA ILE A 76 -9.12 -7.86 3.00
C ILE A 76 -10.04 -7.80 4.23
N PRO A 77 -10.05 -8.85 5.09
CA PRO A 77 -10.91 -8.89 6.28
C PRO A 77 -10.61 -7.76 7.26
N ALA A 78 -11.59 -7.42 8.10
CA ALA A 78 -11.47 -6.33 9.06
C ALA A 78 -10.36 -6.56 10.10
N ASP A 79 -10.08 -7.81 10.44
CA ASP A 79 -9.05 -8.25 11.39
C ASP A 79 -7.66 -8.39 10.78
N ALA A 80 -7.51 -8.33 9.45
CA ALA A 80 -6.21 -8.31 8.80
C ALA A 80 -5.48 -7.00 9.10
N LYS A 81 -4.26 -7.09 9.62
CA LYS A 81 -3.38 -5.93 9.73
C LYS A 81 -3.17 -5.34 8.35
N ARG A 82 -3.20 -4.03 8.25
CA ARG A 82 -3.04 -3.31 6.99
C ARG A 82 -2.36 -1.98 7.17
N SER A 83 -1.65 -1.56 6.15
CA SER A 83 -0.94 -0.29 6.10
C SER A 83 -1.02 0.30 4.71
N HIS A 84 -1.14 1.60 4.64
CA HIS A 84 -0.70 2.41 3.52
C HIS A 84 0.26 3.42 4.09
N ALA A 85 1.45 3.56 3.54
CA ALA A 85 2.38 4.53 4.08
C ALA A 85 2.02 5.94 3.61
N PHE A 86 2.22 6.23 2.33
CA PHE A 86 2.10 7.61 1.83
C PHE A 86 1.49 7.69 0.45
N GLY A 87 1.33 6.56 -0.20
CA GLY A 87 0.85 6.47 -1.56
C GLY A 87 -0.46 5.74 -1.67
N ARG A 88 -0.75 5.35 -2.90
CA ARG A 88 -1.94 4.59 -3.22
C ARG A 88 -1.71 3.07 -3.11
N LYS A 89 -0.45 2.63 -2.99
CA LYS A 89 -0.06 1.24 -2.81
C LYS A 89 -0.16 0.86 -1.35
N CYS A 90 -1.09 -0.01 -1.05
CA CYS A 90 -1.36 -0.52 0.29
C CYS A 90 -0.77 -1.91 0.48
N ARG A 91 -0.70 -2.38 1.71
CA ARG A 91 -0.33 -3.75 2.05
C ARG A 91 -1.18 -4.31 3.19
N CYS A 92 -1.38 -5.62 3.22
CA CYS A 92 -2.06 -6.33 4.30
C CYS A 92 -1.34 -7.62 4.68
N GLU A 93 -1.63 -8.12 5.86
CA GLU A 93 -1.07 -9.35 6.40
C GLU A 93 -1.61 -10.58 5.69
N PHE A 94 -2.91 -10.60 5.42
CA PHE A 94 -3.59 -11.66 4.66
C PHE A 94 -4.82 -11.11 3.93
N ALA A 95 -5.25 -11.85 2.91
CA ALA A 95 -6.44 -11.54 2.13
C ALA A 95 -7.07 -12.82 1.57
N ASP A 96 -8.36 -12.77 1.29
CA ASP A 96 -9.08 -13.84 0.61
C ASP A 96 -9.18 -13.51 -0.88
N VAL A 97 -8.79 -14.44 -1.75
CA VAL A 97 -8.83 -14.26 -3.21
C VAL A 97 -10.24 -14.49 -3.71
N LEU A 98 -10.88 -13.44 -4.20
CA LEU A 98 -12.26 -13.51 -4.70
C LEU A 98 -12.33 -13.90 -6.17
N ASP A 99 -11.43 -13.35 -7.00
CA ASP A 99 -11.47 -13.51 -8.44
C ASP A 99 -10.12 -13.20 -9.07
N ILE A 100 -9.84 -13.78 -10.24
CA ILE A 100 -8.65 -13.53 -11.04
C ILE A 100 -9.08 -13.34 -12.48
N ILE A 101 -8.90 -12.13 -13.00
CA ILE A 101 -9.35 -11.72 -14.33
C ILE A 101 -8.14 -11.59 -15.24
N CYS A 102 -8.11 -12.35 -16.32
CA CYS A 102 -7.06 -12.30 -17.33
C CYS A 102 -7.22 -11.06 -18.23
N LYS A 103 -6.18 -10.72 -18.97
CA LYS A 103 -6.16 -9.56 -19.88
C LYS A 103 -7.24 -9.64 -20.98
N ASP A 104 -7.60 -10.85 -21.40
CA ASP A 104 -8.65 -11.10 -22.39
C ASP A 104 -10.07 -11.11 -21.79
N GLY A 105 -10.21 -10.84 -20.48
CA GLY A 105 -11.47 -10.83 -19.74
C GLY A 105 -11.93 -12.21 -19.24
N THR A 106 -11.21 -13.28 -19.53
CA THR A 106 -11.48 -14.61 -18.98
C THR A 106 -11.08 -14.69 -17.51
N HIS A 107 -11.59 -15.71 -16.79
CA HIS A 107 -11.29 -15.92 -15.37
C HIS A 107 -10.31 -17.08 -15.21
N ALA A 108 -9.28 -16.86 -14.39
CA ALA A 108 -8.30 -17.89 -14.03
C ALA A 108 -8.56 -18.42 -12.61
N THR A 109 -8.15 -19.65 -12.35
CA THR A 109 -8.23 -20.26 -11.01
C THR A 109 -7.05 -19.88 -10.12
N SER A 110 -5.92 -19.49 -10.71
CA SER A 110 -4.72 -19.06 -9.99
C SER A 110 -3.91 -18.04 -10.78
N ALA A 111 -3.15 -17.21 -10.06
CA ALA A 111 -2.15 -16.28 -10.59
C ALA A 111 -0.96 -16.19 -9.63
N ARG A 112 0.13 -15.61 -10.09
CA ARG A 112 1.31 -15.34 -9.25
C ARG A 112 1.58 -13.85 -9.16
N ASN A 113 2.25 -13.43 -8.08
CA ASN A 113 2.75 -12.05 -8.01
C ASN A 113 3.82 -11.79 -9.10
N GLY A 114 3.97 -10.51 -9.47
CA GLY A 114 4.94 -10.08 -10.49
C GLY A 114 6.41 -10.24 -10.07
N THR A 115 7.14 -9.16 -10.04
CA THR A 115 8.61 -9.06 -10.03
C THR A 115 9.33 -9.42 -8.73
N HIS A 116 8.67 -9.82 -7.66
CA HIS A 116 9.34 -10.13 -6.40
C HIS A 116 10.00 -11.51 -6.39
N THR A 117 11.13 -11.63 -5.69
CA THR A 117 11.88 -12.88 -5.50
C THR A 117 11.07 -13.99 -4.83
N GLN A 118 10.09 -13.66 -4.02
CA GLN A 118 9.12 -14.59 -3.47
C GLN A 118 7.89 -14.71 -4.36
N LYS A 119 7.71 -15.90 -4.91
CA LYS A 119 6.56 -16.23 -5.77
C LYS A 119 5.38 -16.65 -4.91
N ILE A 120 4.56 -15.68 -4.52
CA ILE A 120 3.27 -15.96 -3.88
C ILE A 120 2.27 -16.37 -4.95
N GLU A 121 1.57 -17.49 -4.72
CA GLU A 121 0.48 -17.95 -5.57
C GLU A 121 -0.86 -17.54 -4.96
N TYR A 122 -1.70 -16.93 -5.77
CA TYR A 122 -3.08 -16.54 -5.47
C TYR A 122 -4.01 -17.55 -6.12
N ARG A 123 -4.92 -18.15 -5.34
CA ARG A 123 -5.93 -19.13 -5.83
C ARG A 123 -7.32 -18.65 -5.46
N CYS A 124 -8.23 -18.62 -6.43
CA CYS A 124 -9.63 -18.25 -6.20
C CYS A 124 -10.26 -19.08 -5.07
N GLY A 125 -10.95 -18.41 -4.15
CA GLY A 125 -11.60 -19.02 -2.99
C GLY A 125 -10.66 -19.38 -1.84
N GLN A 126 -9.38 -19.06 -1.92
CA GLN A 126 -8.41 -19.37 -0.87
C GLN A 126 -7.84 -18.10 -0.23
N ARG A 127 -7.45 -18.24 1.05
CA ARG A 127 -6.72 -17.20 1.76
C ARG A 127 -5.25 -17.24 1.36
N VAL A 128 -4.71 -16.07 1.06
CA VAL A 128 -3.28 -15.82 0.90
C VAL A 128 -2.77 -15.09 2.14
N ILE A 129 -1.62 -15.51 2.64
CA ILE A 129 -0.98 -14.94 3.84
C ILE A 129 0.41 -14.46 3.42
N ALA A 130 0.79 -13.28 3.88
CA ALA A 130 2.14 -12.77 3.68
C ALA A 130 3.15 -13.64 4.44
N ASP A 131 4.35 -13.81 3.88
CA ASP A 131 5.45 -14.53 4.54
C ASP A 131 5.87 -13.88 5.85
N LYS A 132 5.82 -12.55 5.88
CA LYS A 132 6.12 -11.70 7.03
C LYS A 132 5.19 -10.49 7.02
N TRP A 133 5.02 -9.90 8.18
CA TRP A 133 4.36 -8.62 8.35
C TRP A 133 5.33 -7.61 8.96
N ASP A 134 5.32 -6.40 8.44
CA ASP A 134 6.07 -5.28 9.00
C ASP A 134 5.07 -4.25 9.57
N ASP A 135 5.12 -4.05 10.89
CA ASP A 135 4.26 -3.09 11.57
C ASP A 135 4.71 -1.62 11.36
N ASP A 136 5.91 -1.40 10.79
CA ASP A 136 6.37 -0.05 10.46
C ASP A 136 5.62 0.48 9.23
N PHE A 137 4.59 1.30 9.49
CA PHE A 137 3.77 1.91 8.45
C PHE A 137 4.54 2.97 7.63
N THR A 138 5.69 3.45 8.11
CA THR A 138 6.53 4.40 7.37
C THR A 138 7.33 3.73 6.26
N ASN A 139 7.32 2.39 6.20
CA ASN A 139 8.01 1.61 5.19
C ASN A 139 7.00 1.10 4.12
N GLU A 140 6.83 1.86 3.03
CA GLU A 140 5.83 1.57 2.00
C GLU A 140 6.08 0.23 1.29
N CYS A 141 7.34 -0.07 0.98
CA CYS A 141 7.72 -1.26 0.20
C CYS A 141 8.21 -2.42 1.05
N SER A 142 7.62 -2.62 2.24
CA SER A 142 7.98 -3.69 3.17
C SER A 142 7.14 -4.98 2.97
N HIS A 143 7.32 -5.92 3.90
CA HIS A 143 6.61 -7.20 3.91
C HIS A 143 5.10 -7.04 4.02
N GLY A 144 4.38 -7.87 3.28
CA GLY A 144 2.93 -7.88 3.20
C GLY A 144 2.43 -8.18 1.78
N ILE A 145 1.13 -8.39 1.66
CA ILE A 145 0.45 -8.49 0.38
C ILE A 145 0.14 -7.09 -0.11
N HIS A 146 0.83 -6.62 -1.14
CA HIS A 146 0.59 -5.32 -1.74
C HIS A 146 -0.68 -5.32 -2.61
N PHE A 147 -1.48 -4.27 -2.48
CA PHE A 147 -2.72 -4.09 -3.23
C PHE A 147 -3.05 -2.60 -3.43
N PHE A 148 -4.02 -2.33 -4.29
CA PHE A 148 -4.62 -1.01 -4.51
C PHE A 148 -6.09 -1.05 -4.13
N ILE A 149 -6.66 0.10 -3.78
CA ILE A 149 -8.10 0.20 -3.43
C ILE A 149 -9.00 0.31 -4.66
N THR A 150 -8.45 0.61 -5.83
CA THR A 150 -9.18 0.61 -7.10
C THR A 150 -8.56 -0.35 -8.11
N ARG A 151 -9.40 -0.88 -8.99
CA ARG A 151 -8.97 -1.77 -10.08
C ARG A 151 -8.05 -1.04 -11.07
N ILE A 152 -8.38 0.19 -11.42
CA ILE A 152 -7.60 1.00 -12.37
C ILE A 152 -6.16 1.20 -11.90
N GLU A 153 -5.95 1.47 -10.61
CA GLU A 153 -4.61 1.61 -10.05
C GLU A 153 -3.78 0.31 -10.17
N ALA A 154 -4.43 -0.85 -10.02
CA ALA A 154 -3.76 -2.13 -10.20
C ALA A 154 -3.44 -2.40 -11.68
N GLU A 155 -4.33 -2.02 -12.61
CA GLU A 155 -4.11 -2.14 -14.06
C GLU A 155 -2.94 -1.27 -14.53
N ASP A 156 -2.84 -0.04 -14.04
CA ASP A 156 -1.81 0.93 -14.40
C ASP A 156 -0.44 0.65 -13.75
N TRP A 157 -0.40 -0.30 -12.81
CA TRP A 157 0.85 -0.63 -12.12
C TRP A 157 1.82 -1.36 -13.05
N SER A 158 3.01 -0.80 -13.25
CA SER A 158 4.10 -1.35 -14.07
C SER A 158 5.16 -2.07 -13.23
#